data_21ca0630252edba7443e85d9e72d176d
#
_entry.id   21ca0630252edba7443e85d9e72d176d
#
_cell.length_a   1.000
_cell.length_b   1.000
_cell.length_c   1.000
_cell.angle_alpha   90.00
_cell.angle_beta   90.00
_cell.angle_gamma   90.00
#
_symmetry.space_group_name_H-M   'P 1'
#
loop_
_entity.id
_entity.type
_entity.pdbx_description
1 polymer ?
#
loop_
_entity_poly.entity_id
_entity_poly.type
_entity_poly.pdbx_seq_one_letter_code
_entity_poly.pdbx_strand_id
1 'polypeptide(L)'
;MVAECQPIAHGAAMTDYCTRNNRAQIVYTKNLSEGLPPLGMWSEMQINMAKYAQKFSKKPVKKPILRFEVSPSLEESKGWTYDDWNRFAIRFLNELVKASQRTSKNGKKKYGIDLSRAQIFACLHYDSKSGIPHLHILINRIDLDGNLVDDSFIGKNCVKAAHAINEAEGWELPEDIHDENVKEITDACYKVLSEMRAYSWNDYENRIKALGYDVKVQKDKDGVMHGYTIMKGNSRYKSSILGVGRDLMLKNLRGTWMKFHKPTQVKVNTPSTGVGMSKPAPKPVATGQSARVQSASNVPSSQSSASTEKRAFVLWDNNGKEEKTYVSNLIYDVINKNIEPYDDTPEARVNCIKVAILLFAGYVDGATSIAESCGGGGSPGGGWGRDKDEDEEARARRAAQKASWLCKPMGRTYKRK
;
A
#
# COMPACT_ATOMS: atom_id res chain seq x y z
N MET A 1 16.14 -7.99 -5.59
CA MET A 1 15.32 -7.27 -4.58
C MET A 1 14.14 -6.54 -5.20
N VAL A 2 13.12 -6.22 -4.42
CA VAL A 2 11.98 -5.37 -4.82
C VAL A 2 11.83 -4.18 -3.88
N ALA A 3 11.29 -3.05 -4.37
CA ALA A 3 11.00 -1.90 -3.54
C ALA A 3 9.71 -1.22 -3.97
N GLU A 4 8.91 -0.82 -2.99
CA GLU A 4 7.66 -0.07 -3.17
C GLU A 4 7.68 1.19 -2.31
N CYS A 5 7.02 2.24 -2.78
CA CYS A 5 6.84 3.47 -2.03
C CYS A 5 5.44 4.02 -2.18
N GLN A 6 4.88 4.47 -1.06
CA GLN A 6 3.66 5.28 -1.07
C GLN A 6 3.70 6.38 0.00
N PRO A 7 3.24 7.59 -0.37
CA PRO A 7 2.98 8.64 0.61
C PRO A 7 1.77 8.25 1.49
N ILE A 8 1.91 8.38 2.81
CA ILE A 8 0.87 8.03 3.78
C ILE A 8 0.51 9.22 4.69
N ALA A 9 -0.75 9.25 5.16
CA ALA A 9 -1.24 10.24 6.10
C ALA A 9 -1.08 9.79 7.57
N HIS A 10 -1.06 8.48 7.82
CA HIS A 10 -1.15 7.86 9.15
C HIS A 10 0.18 7.23 9.57
N GLY A 11 1.20 8.04 9.79
CA GLY A 11 2.51 7.59 10.27
C GLY A 11 2.44 6.86 11.62
N ALA A 12 1.54 7.25 12.53
CA ALA A 12 1.37 6.59 13.83
C ALA A 12 1.02 5.09 13.71
N ALA A 13 0.07 4.73 12.81
CA ALA A 13 -0.30 3.34 12.60
C ALA A 13 0.87 2.52 12.01
N MET A 14 1.66 3.15 11.14
CA MET A 14 2.86 2.52 10.57
C MET A 14 3.96 2.34 11.62
N THR A 15 4.15 3.34 12.47
CA THR A 15 5.13 3.27 13.57
C THR A 15 4.74 2.18 14.58
N ASP A 16 3.43 2.06 14.90
CA ASP A 16 2.92 0.98 15.73
C ASP A 16 3.12 -0.40 15.09
N TYR A 17 2.93 -0.51 13.77
CA TYR A 17 3.24 -1.72 13.03
C TYR A 17 4.73 -2.07 13.11
N CYS A 18 5.61 -1.07 13.00
CA CYS A 18 7.05 -1.24 13.16
C CYS A 18 7.48 -1.69 14.56
N THR A 19 6.61 -1.65 15.57
CA THR A 19 6.95 -2.00 16.96
C THR A 19 6.25 -3.24 17.49
N ARG A 20 5.26 -3.77 16.77
CA ARG A 20 4.47 -4.89 17.26
C ARG A 20 5.31 -6.13 17.54
N ASN A 21 5.06 -6.69 18.73
CA ASN A 21 5.53 -8.03 19.14
C ASN A 21 7.04 -8.21 19.26
N ASN A 22 7.83 -7.16 19.48
CA ASN A 22 9.32 -7.25 19.54
C ASN A 22 9.95 -7.93 18.31
N ARG A 23 9.25 -7.92 17.17
CA ARG A 23 9.70 -8.54 15.90
C ARG A 23 10.32 -7.56 14.94
N ALA A 24 10.23 -6.28 15.24
CA ALA A 24 10.82 -5.23 14.42
C ALA A 24 12.06 -4.68 15.13
N GLN A 25 13.13 -4.50 14.38
CA GLN A 25 14.37 -3.93 14.85
C GLN A 25 14.67 -2.65 14.08
N ILE A 26 14.90 -1.52 14.79
CA ILE A 26 15.36 -0.29 14.15
C ILE A 26 16.79 -0.50 13.69
N VAL A 27 17.03 -0.37 12.41
CA VAL A 27 18.36 -0.59 11.81
C VAL A 27 19.02 0.70 11.35
N TYR A 28 18.26 1.78 11.17
CA TYR A 28 18.79 3.07 10.74
C TYR A 28 17.93 4.23 11.24
N THR A 29 18.61 5.30 11.68
CA THR A 29 17.97 6.58 12.00
C THR A 29 18.79 7.74 11.44
N LYS A 30 18.11 8.83 11.08
CA LYS A 30 18.74 10.07 10.64
C LYS A 30 17.93 11.28 11.10
N ASN A 31 18.62 12.26 11.67
CA ASN A 31 18.03 13.51 12.16
C ASN A 31 16.88 13.29 13.17
N LEU A 32 17.00 12.25 13.97
CA LEU A 32 16.13 11.91 15.10
C LEU A 32 16.99 11.72 16.33
N SER A 33 16.46 11.99 17.50
CA SER A 33 17.17 11.82 18.78
C SER A 33 17.52 10.35 19.02
N GLU A 34 18.71 10.09 19.50
CA GLU A 34 19.17 8.75 19.79
C GLU A 34 18.37 8.10 20.94
N GLY A 35 18.24 6.77 20.87
CA GLY A 35 17.60 5.98 21.93
C GLY A 35 16.08 6.10 22.02
N LEU A 36 15.44 6.85 21.12
CA LEU A 36 13.98 6.93 21.10
C LEU A 36 13.36 5.60 20.61
N PRO A 37 12.28 5.15 21.27
CA PRO A 37 11.46 4.09 20.70
C PRO A 37 10.76 4.62 19.43
N PRO A 38 10.30 3.76 18.51
CA PRO A 38 9.65 4.19 17.26
C PRO A 38 8.51 5.19 17.44
N LEU A 39 7.70 5.05 18.49
CA LEU A 39 6.64 6.02 18.79
C LEU A 39 7.21 7.39 19.19
N GLY A 40 8.34 7.42 19.90
CA GLY A 40 9.08 8.65 20.22
C GLY A 40 9.61 9.31 18.95
N MET A 41 10.18 8.54 18.02
CA MET A 41 10.63 9.03 16.71
C MET A 41 9.48 9.61 15.90
N TRP A 42 8.32 8.96 15.91
CA TRP A 42 7.12 9.49 15.29
C TRP A 42 6.67 10.82 15.93
N SER A 43 6.69 10.89 17.25
CA SER A 43 6.32 12.13 17.98
C SER A 43 7.27 13.27 17.62
N GLU A 44 8.57 13.01 17.51
CA GLU A 44 9.56 14.00 17.08
C GLU A 44 9.31 14.47 15.63
N MET A 45 8.95 13.57 14.71
CA MET A 45 8.52 13.94 13.36
C MET A 45 7.28 14.83 13.38
N GLN A 46 6.28 14.52 14.23
CA GLN A 46 5.05 15.32 14.37
C GLN A 46 5.35 16.71 14.93
N ILE A 47 6.22 16.85 15.91
CA ILE A 47 6.66 18.15 16.45
C ILE A 47 7.28 18.99 15.35
N ASN A 48 8.15 18.40 14.52
CA ASN A 48 8.71 19.11 13.37
C ASN A 48 7.64 19.55 12.36
N MET A 49 6.68 18.67 12.02
CA MET A 49 5.56 19.03 11.15
C MET A 49 4.73 20.16 11.73
N ALA A 50 4.42 20.13 13.03
CA ALA A 50 3.64 21.14 13.72
C ALA A 50 4.35 22.51 13.73
N LYS A 51 5.68 22.51 13.92
CA LYS A 51 6.51 23.74 13.85
C LYS A 51 6.32 24.50 12.54
N TYR A 52 6.13 23.79 11.44
CA TYR A 52 5.98 24.40 10.12
C TYR A 52 4.55 24.39 9.58
N ALA A 53 3.56 24.01 10.37
CA ALA A 53 2.15 23.91 9.93
C ALA A 53 1.62 25.22 9.31
N GLN A 54 2.01 26.37 9.84
CA GLN A 54 1.59 27.67 9.31
C GLN A 54 2.11 27.91 7.89
N LYS A 55 3.33 27.46 7.55
CA LYS A 55 3.91 27.55 6.20
C LYS A 55 3.03 26.85 5.16
N PHE A 56 2.35 25.78 5.57
CA PHE A 56 1.50 24.96 4.71
C PHE A 56 0.00 25.23 4.89
N SER A 57 -0.40 26.27 5.62
CA SER A 57 -1.82 26.56 5.92
C SER A 57 -2.69 26.71 4.68
N LYS A 58 -2.18 27.31 3.60
CA LYS A 58 -2.89 27.48 2.32
C LYS A 58 -2.94 26.19 1.47
N LYS A 59 -1.97 25.28 1.64
CA LYS A 59 -1.89 24.00 0.93
C LYS A 59 -1.36 22.94 1.89
N PRO A 60 -2.23 22.36 2.73
CA PRO A 60 -1.83 21.36 3.71
C PRO A 60 -1.17 20.13 3.08
N VAL A 61 -0.14 19.62 3.74
CA VAL A 61 0.52 18.38 3.33
C VAL A 61 -0.32 17.20 3.82
N LYS A 62 -1.25 16.73 2.99
CA LYS A 62 -2.20 15.65 3.35
C LYS A 62 -1.52 14.32 3.65
N LYS A 63 -0.37 14.04 3.04
CA LYS A 63 0.40 12.81 3.21
C LYS A 63 1.84 13.16 3.61
N PRO A 64 2.09 13.39 4.89
CA PRO A 64 3.37 13.95 5.35
C PRO A 64 4.51 12.93 5.45
N ILE A 65 4.24 11.63 5.28
CA ILE A 65 5.25 10.57 5.37
C ILE A 65 5.38 9.85 4.04
N LEU A 66 6.62 9.61 3.61
CA LEU A 66 6.92 8.61 2.59
C LEU A 66 7.23 7.30 3.30
N ARG A 67 6.47 6.25 2.97
CA ARG A 67 6.72 4.88 3.40
C ARG A 67 7.32 4.09 2.26
N PHE A 68 8.46 3.50 2.51
CA PHE A 68 9.08 2.52 1.61
C PHE A 68 9.00 1.14 2.25
N GLU A 69 8.84 0.15 1.40
CA GLU A 69 9.01 -1.26 1.72
C GLU A 69 10.06 -1.81 0.78
N VAL A 70 11.17 -2.28 1.33
CA VAL A 70 12.34 -2.69 0.56
C VAL A 70 12.72 -4.10 0.98
N SER A 71 12.67 -5.03 0.03
CA SER A 71 12.82 -6.45 0.29
C SER A 71 13.84 -7.07 -0.67
N PRO A 72 15.03 -7.43 -0.20
CA PRO A 72 15.86 -8.41 -0.91
C PRO A 72 15.18 -9.78 -0.84
N SER A 73 15.58 -10.73 -1.68
CA SER A 73 15.13 -12.13 -1.54
C SER A 73 15.77 -12.80 -0.31
N LEU A 74 15.27 -13.98 0.05
CA LEU A 74 15.87 -14.77 1.13
C LEU A 74 17.33 -15.14 0.83
N GLU A 75 17.63 -15.47 -0.42
CA GLU A 75 19.00 -15.83 -0.85
C GLU A 75 19.92 -14.61 -0.83
N GLU A 76 19.45 -13.46 -1.31
CA GLU A 76 20.20 -12.20 -1.32
C GLU A 76 20.56 -11.71 0.10
N SER A 77 19.65 -11.88 1.07
CA SER A 77 19.83 -11.43 2.46
C SER A 77 20.25 -12.53 3.43
N LYS A 78 20.63 -13.71 2.92
CA LYS A 78 21.04 -14.83 3.76
C LYS A 78 22.27 -14.51 4.60
N GLY A 79 22.11 -14.67 5.91
CA GLY A 79 23.19 -14.42 6.85
C GLY A 79 23.49 -12.95 7.15
N TRP A 80 22.67 -12.02 6.68
CA TRP A 80 22.86 -10.61 6.97
C TRP A 80 22.75 -10.32 8.47
N THR A 81 23.70 -9.55 8.95
CA THR A 81 23.76 -9.01 10.30
C THR A 81 22.96 -7.70 10.39
N TYR A 82 22.85 -7.17 11.61
CA TYR A 82 22.29 -5.83 11.84
C TYR A 82 23.01 -4.75 11.00
N ASP A 83 24.35 -4.81 10.96
CA ASP A 83 25.15 -3.84 10.23
C ASP A 83 24.97 -3.95 8.70
N ASP A 84 24.71 -5.15 8.20
CA ASP A 84 24.38 -5.35 6.78
C ASP A 84 23.07 -4.67 6.42
N TRP A 85 22.04 -4.83 7.25
CA TRP A 85 20.76 -4.16 7.07
C TRP A 85 20.87 -2.64 7.20
N ASN A 86 21.69 -2.14 8.11
CA ASN A 86 21.98 -0.71 8.23
C ASN A 86 22.62 -0.18 6.94
N ARG A 87 23.70 -0.82 6.46
CA ARG A 87 24.37 -0.46 5.21
C ARG A 87 23.41 -0.52 4.01
N PHE A 88 22.58 -1.52 3.96
CA PHE A 88 21.59 -1.69 2.91
C PHE A 88 20.55 -0.56 2.91
N ALA A 89 20.04 -0.15 4.07
CA ALA A 89 19.13 0.99 4.20
C ALA A 89 19.78 2.29 3.68
N ILE A 90 21.01 2.56 4.09
CA ILE A 90 21.78 3.74 3.65
C ILE A 90 21.99 3.70 2.12
N ARG A 91 22.38 2.53 1.59
CA ARG A 91 22.60 2.34 0.15
C ARG A 91 21.33 2.60 -0.63
N PHE A 92 20.21 2.01 -0.23
CA PHE A 92 18.92 2.23 -0.88
C PHE A 92 18.54 3.73 -0.91
N LEU A 93 18.68 4.44 0.20
CA LEU A 93 18.41 5.87 0.28
C LEU A 93 19.32 6.68 -0.66
N ASN A 94 20.60 6.32 -0.77
CA ASN A 94 21.53 6.98 -1.66
C ASN A 94 21.16 6.74 -3.16
N GLU A 95 20.80 5.50 -3.52
CA GLU A 95 20.34 5.19 -4.89
C GLU A 95 19.00 5.87 -5.20
N LEU A 96 18.10 5.98 -4.22
CA LEU A 96 16.85 6.74 -4.37
C LEU A 96 17.11 8.22 -4.68
N VAL A 97 18.05 8.86 -3.96
CA VAL A 97 18.45 10.24 -4.24
C VAL A 97 18.99 10.37 -5.66
N LYS A 98 19.90 9.48 -6.07
CA LYS A 98 20.47 9.47 -7.45
C LYS A 98 19.39 9.27 -8.51
N ALA A 99 18.52 8.27 -8.32
CA ALA A 99 17.44 7.93 -9.26
C ALA A 99 16.41 9.07 -9.42
N SER A 100 16.27 9.92 -8.42
CA SER A 100 15.35 11.06 -8.43
C SER A 100 15.86 12.27 -9.18
N GLN A 101 17.17 12.35 -9.45
CA GLN A 101 17.79 13.52 -10.07
C GLN A 101 17.25 13.75 -11.47
N ARG A 102 16.79 14.95 -11.72
CA ARG A 102 16.26 15.37 -13.02
C ARG A 102 16.52 16.86 -13.26
N THR A 103 16.64 17.20 -14.52
CA THR A 103 16.83 18.59 -14.94
C THR A 103 15.62 19.08 -15.74
N SER A 104 15.24 20.34 -15.57
CA SER A 104 14.18 20.96 -16.37
C SER A 104 14.49 20.90 -17.86
N LYS A 105 13.44 20.92 -18.71
CA LYS A 105 13.59 20.87 -20.19
C LYS A 105 14.52 21.92 -20.76
N ASN A 106 14.64 23.07 -20.10
CA ASN A 106 15.54 24.16 -20.50
C ASN A 106 16.93 24.09 -19.85
N GLY A 107 17.26 23.03 -19.12
CA GLY A 107 18.55 22.82 -18.46
C GLY A 107 18.84 23.70 -17.22
N LYS A 108 17.96 24.69 -16.92
CA LYS A 108 18.25 25.73 -15.91
C LYS A 108 17.97 25.31 -14.46
N LYS A 109 17.11 24.34 -14.23
CA LYS A 109 16.73 23.94 -12.88
C LYS A 109 16.91 22.44 -12.66
N LYS A 110 17.61 22.08 -11.59
CA LYS A 110 17.76 20.71 -11.11
C LYS A 110 16.68 20.43 -10.07
N TYR A 111 16.16 19.23 -10.08
CA TYR A 111 15.17 18.70 -9.14
C TYR A 111 15.67 17.35 -8.63
N GLY A 112 15.14 16.91 -7.54
CA GLY A 112 15.41 15.61 -6.97
C GLY A 112 15.05 15.57 -5.50
N ILE A 113 15.09 14.39 -4.93
CA ILE A 113 14.93 14.20 -3.49
C ILE A 113 16.19 14.68 -2.80
N ASP A 114 16.02 15.54 -1.79
CA ASP A 114 17.07 15.88 -0.82
C ASP A 114 16.66 15.31 0.54
N LEU A 115 17.48 14.40 1.04
CA LEU A 115 17.30 13.77 2.34
C LEU A 115 18.30 14.26 3.39
N SER A 116 19.10 15.29 3.09
CA SER A 116 20.14 15.76 4.01
C SER A 116 19.57 16.20 5.36
N ARG A 117 18.44 16.88 5.34
CA ARG A 117 17.73 17.43 6.50
C ARG A 117 16.45 16.68 6.85
N ALA A 118 16.08 15.62 6.12
CA ALA A 118 14.90 14.81 6.40
C ALA A 118 15.09 13.95 7.65
N GLN A 119 14.04 13.83 8.46
CA GLN A 119 13.97 12.86 9.56
C GLN A 119 13.58 11.49 8.97
N ILE A 120 14.38 10.48 9.26
CA ILE A 120 14.26 9.13 8.69
C ILE A 120 14.46 8.09 9.78
N PHE A 121 13.68 7.01 9.74
CA PHE A 121 14.04 5.76 10.41
C PHE A 121 13.66 4.56 9.56
N ALA A 122 14.42 3.46 9.72
CA ALA A 122 14.17 2.19 9.06
C ALA A 122 14.06 1.07 10.09
N CYS A 123 13.03 0.23 9.92
CA CYS A 123 12.78 -0.95 10.74
C CYS A 123 12.88 -2.21 9.89
N LEU A 124 13.59 -3.21 10.40
CA LEU A 124 13.66 -4.56 9.84
C LEU A 124 12.50 -5.40 10.38
N HIS A 125 11.79 -6.07 9.51
CA HIS A 125 10.67 -6.96 9.79
C HIS A 125 10.92 -8.37 9.28
N TYR A 126 10.41 -9.38 10.03
CA TYR A 126 10.49 -10.80 9.70
C TYR A 126 9.11 -11.46 9.59
N ASP A 127 8.02 -10.69 9.69
CA ASP A 127 6.65 -11.20 9.82
C ASP A 127 5.85 -11.19 8.53
N SER A 128 6.53 -11.14 7.37
CA SER A 128 5.87 -11.30 6.09
C SER A 128 5.26 -12.69 5.95
N LYS A 129 4.13 -12.81 5.25
CA LYS A 129 3.50 -14.11 4.96
C LYS A 129 4.43 -15.08 4.22
N SER A 130 5.39 -14.56 3.49
CA SER A 130 6.41 -15.31 2.75
C SER A 130 7.66 -15.60 3.58
N GLY A 131 7.75 -15.08 4.82
CA GLY A 131 8.94 -15.20 5.67
C GLY A 131 10.14 -14.40 5.16
N ILE A 132 9.97 -13.53 4.17
CA ILE A 132 11.06 -12.72 3.60
C ILE A 132 11.30 -11.51 4.50
N PRO A 133 12.52 -11.31 5.03
CA PRO A 133 12.89 -10.11 5.76
C PRO A 133 12.78 -8.87 4.86
N HIS A 134 12.29 -7.77 5.41
CA HIS A 134 12.12 -6.53 4.67
C HIS A 134 12.27 -5.30 5.55
N LEU A 135 12.68 -4.19 4.93
CA LEU A 135 12.76 -2.90 5.60
C LEU A 135 11.50 -2.09 5.35
N HIS A 136 10.94 -1.53 6.42
CA HIS A 136 10.07 -0.37 6.32
C HIS A 136 10.89 0.88 6.62
N ILE A 137 10.96 1.80 5.64
CA ILE A 137 11.65 3.07 5.80
C ILE A 137 10.60 4.18 5.79
N LEU A 138 10.61 5.02 6.82
CA LEU A 138 9.73 6.16 6.94
C LEU A 138 10.55 7.46 6.88
N ILE A 139 10.10 8.36 6.01
CA ILE A 139 10.73 9.66 5.79
C ILE A 139 9.71 10.76 6.04
N ASN A 140 10.02 11.69 6.95
CA ASN A 140 9.24 12.92 7.11
C ASN A 140 9.43 13.81 5.88
N ARG A 141 8.33 14.14 5.20
CA ARG A 141 8.35 15.01 4.01
C ARG A 141 8.59 16.49 4.34
N ILE A 142 8.38 16.90 5.59
CA ILE A 142 8.75 18.23 6.04
C ILE A 142 10.09 18.07 6.75
N ASP A 143 11.15 18.60 6.14
CA ASP A 143 12.50 18.53 6.67
C ASP A 143 12.71 19.42 7.89
N LEU A 144 13.87 19.38 8.53
CA LEU A 144 14.18 20.18 9.71
C LEU A 144 14.22 21.70 9.44
N ASP A 145 14.29 22.10 8.18
CA ASP A 145 14.28 23.51 7.74
C ASP A 145 12.89 23.94 7.24
N GLY A 146 11.90 23.04 7.34
CA GLY A 146 10.52 23.27 6.90
C GLY A 146 10.35 23.27 5.38
N ASN A 147 11.23 22.63 4.62
CA ASN A 147 11.05 22.41 3.20
C ASN A 147 10.33 21.11 2.96
N LEU A 148 9.59 21.05 1.85
CA LEU A 148 8.91 19.82 1.46
C LEU A 148 9.85 18.97 0.60
N VAL A 149 10.11 17.73 1.03
CA VAL A 149 10.85 16.73 0.24
C VAL A 149 10.09 16.48 -1.06
N ASP A 150 10.79 16.57 -2.19
CA ASP A 150 10.22 16.34 -3.52
C ASP A 150 9.89 14.85 -3.73
N ASP A 151 8.61 14.52 -3.72
CA ASP A 151 8.09 13.17 -3.95
C ASP A 151 7.64 12.91 -5.39
N SER A 152 7.99 13.78 -6.31
CA SER A 152 7.64 13.63 -7.72
C SER A 152 8.21 12.34 -8.29
N PHE A 153 7.33 11.54 -8.89
CA PHE A 153 7.68 10.23 -9.46
C PHE A 153 8.26 9.23 -8.45
N ILE A 154 7.97 9.39 -7.15
CA ILE A 154 8.60 8.61 -6.07
C ILE A 154 8.54 7.09 -6.30
N GLY A 155 7.40 6.56 -6.75
CA GLY A 155 7.26 5.14 -7.06
C GLY A 155 8.21 4.68 -8.18
N LYS A 156 8.35 5.48 -9.25
CA LYS A 156 9.28 5.17 -10.33
C LYS A 156 10.75 5.27 -9.88
N ASN A 157 11.06 6.27 -9.05
CA ASN A 157 12.40 6.44 -8.53
C ASN A 157 12.76 5.33 -7.54
N CYS A 158 11.80 4.84 -6.77
CA CYS A 158 11.94 3.69 -5.87
C CYS A 158 12.33 2.42 -6.65
N VAL A 159 11.61 2.12 -7.74
CA VAL A 159 11.93 0.97 -8.62
C VAL A 159 13.29 1.14 -9.26
N LYS A 160 13.63 2.34 -9.77
CA LYS A 160 14.96 2.59 -10.35
C LYS A 160 16.10 2.40 -9.34
N ALA A 161 15.89 2.83 -8.09
CA ALA A 161 16.88 2.62 -7.03
C ALA A 161 17.07 1.12 -6.74
N ALA A 162 15.99 0.35 -6.71
CA ALA A 162 16.06 -1.11 -6.56
C ALA A 162 16.80 -1.77 -7.73
N HIS A 163 16.51 -1.36 -8.97
CA HIS A 163 17.21 -1.87 -10.15
C HIS A 163 18.72 -1.58 -10.10
N ALA A 164 19.10 -0.35 -9.77
CA ALA A 164 20.51 0.03 -9.66
C ALA A 164 21.28 -0.83 -8.63
N ILE A 165 20.60 -1.23 -7.54
CA ILE A 165 21.20 -2.14 -6.56
C ILE A 165 21.28 -3.56 -7.13
N ASN A 166 20.19 -4.06 -7.74
CA ASN A 166 20.17 -5.40 -8.34
C ASN A 166 21.29 -5.56 -9.39
N GLU A 167 21.41 -4.59 -10.30
CA GLU A 167 22.47 -4.57 -11.31
C GLU A 167 23.87 -4.56 -10.69
N ALA A 168 24.09 -3.73 -9.67
CA ALA A 168 25.40 -3.61 -9.02
C ALA A 168 25.81 -4.86 -8.23
N GLU A 169 24.84 -5.61 -7.69
CA GLU A 169 25.07 -6.86 -6.96
C GLU A 169 24.99 -8.10 -7.86
N GLY A 170 24.58 -7.96 -9.12
CA GLY A 170 24.30 -9.09 -10.00
C GLY A 170 23.08 -9.91 -9.58
N TRP A 171 22.12 -9.28 -8.90
CA TRP A 171 20.85 -9.90 -8.50
C TRP A 171 19.87 -9.92 -9.65
N GLU A 172 18.99 -10.92 -9.68
CA GLU A 172 17.96 -11.02 -10.70
C GLU A 172 16.96 -9.84 -10.62
N LEU A 173 16.60 -9.32 -11.79
CA LEU A 173 15.57 -8.29 -11.88
C LEU A 173 14.19 -8.91 -11.75
N PRO A 174 13.27 -8.30 -10.99
CA PRO A 174 11.90 -8.78 -10.85
C PRO A 174 11.15 -8.90 -12.17
N GLU A 175 11.48 -8.06 -13.15
CA GLU A 175 10.93 -8.09 -14.50
C GLU A 175 11.38 -9.33 -15.27
N ASP A 176 12.65 -9.71 -15.19
CA ASP A 176 13.17 -10.90 -15.86
C ASP A 176 12.50 -12.16 -15.31
N ILE A 177 12.38 -12.27 -13.97
CA ILE A 177 11.64 -13.35 -13.30
C ILE A 177 10.17 -13.37 -13.74
N HIS A 178 9.55 -12.18 -13.86
CA HIS A 178 8.18 -12.06 -14.32
C HIS A 178 8.03 -12.56 -15.76
N ASP A 179 8.91 -12.12 -16.66
CA ASP A 179 8.86 -12.46 -18.08
C ASP A 179 9.16 -13.94 -18.33
N GLU A 180 10.11 -14.52 -17.59
CA GLU A 180 10.35 -15.97 -17.60
C GLU A 180 9.12 -16.77 -17.16
N ASN A 181 8.48 -16.36 -16.07
CA ASN A 181 7.25 -16.99 -15.60
C ASN A 181 6.09 -16.81 -16.58
N VAL A 182 5.95 -15.65 -17.21
CA VAL A 182 4.94 -15.42 -18.27
C VAL A 182 5.18 -16.37 -19.44
N LYS A 183 6.43 -16.53 -19.87
CA LYS A 183 6.81 -17.45 -20.94
C LYS A 183 6.50 -18.90 -20.56
N GLU A 184 6.97 -19.35 -19.40
CA GLU A 184 6.74 -20.71 -18.91
C GLU A 184 5.24 -21.06 -18.83
N ILE A 185 4.45 -20.16 -18.23
CA ILE A 185 3.00 -20.35 -18.11
C ILE A 185 2.32 -20.33 -19.48
N THR A 186 2.78 -19.46 -20.38
CA THR A 186 2.27 -19.39 -21.75
C THR A 186 2.52 -20.70 -22.50
N ASP A 187 3.74 -21.23 -22.41
CA ASP A 187 4.13 -22.49 -23.03
C ASP A 187 3.31 -23.66 -22.47
N ALA A 188 3.11 -23.68 -21.15
CA ALA A 188 2.24 -24.66 -20.49
C ALA A 188 0.78 -24.57 -20.98
N CYS A 189 0.24 -23.36 -21.14
CA CYS A 189 -1.11 -23.15 -21.69
C CYS A 189 -1.22 -23.66 -23.13
N TYR A 190 -0.25 -23.33 -23.98
CA TYR A 190 -0.25 -23.79 -25.36
C TYR A 190 -0.09 -25.32 -25.47
N LYS A 191 0.78 -25.91 -24.66
CA LYS A 191 0.93 -27.36 -24.58
C LYS A 191 -0.39 -28.04 -24.22
N VAL A 192 -1.06 -27.57 -23.15
CA VAL A 192 -2.36 -28.11 -22.75
C VAL A 192 -3.37 -27.99 -23.88
N LEU A 193 -3.49 -26.81 -24.53
CA LEU A 193 -4.42 -26.61 -25.64
C LEU A 193 -4.12 -27.52 -26.84
N SER A 194 -2.85 -27.79 -27.13
CA SER A 194 -2.45 -28.68 -28.25
C SER A 194 -2.73 -30.15 -27.98
N GLU A 195 -2.70 -30.58 -26.73
CA GLU A 195 -2.92 -31.97 -26.32
C GLU A 195 -4.41 -32.33 -26.09
N MET A 196 -5.28 -31.31 -25.98
CA MET A 196 -6.73 -31.51 -25.76
C MET A 196 -7.40 -31.99 -27.03
N ARG A 197 -8.03 -33.18 -27.01
CA ARG A 197 -8.77 -33.75 -28.17
C ARG A 197 -10.04 -32.93 -28.52
N ALA A 198 -10.69 -32.37 -27.53
CA ALA A 198 -11.87 -31.54 -27.64
C ALA A 198 -11.74 -30.31 -26.71
N TYR A 199 -12.21 -29.17 -27.18
CA TYR A 199 -12.19 -27.97 -26.35
C TYR A 199 -13.21 -28.07 -25.19
N SER A 200 -12.72 -27.99 -23.96
CA SER A 200 -13.53 -27.90 -22.74
C SER A 200 -12.79 -27.00 -21.74
N TRP A 201 -13.48 -25.99 -21.17
CA TRP A 201 -12.89 -25.17 -20.13
C TRP A 201 -12.47 -26.00 -18.92
N ASN A 202 -13.33 -26.92 -18.48
CA ASN A 202 -13.03 -27.74 -17.30
C ASN A 202 -11.81 -28.65 -17.52
N ASP A 203 -11.66 -29.24 -18.72
CA ASP A 203 -10.49 -30.05 -19.05
C ASP A 203 -9.22 -29.15 -19.09
N TYR A 204 -9.30 -27.98 -19.71
CA TYR A 204 -8.21 -26.99 -19.71
C TYR A 204 -7.77 -26.60 -18.29
N GLU A 205 -8.72 -26.19 -17.44
CA GLU A 205 -8.46 -25.80 -16.07
C GLU A 205 -7.81 -26.93 -15.26
N ASN A 206 -8.35 -28.15 -15.37
CA ASN A 206 -7.82 -29.30 -14.65
C ASN A 206 -6.40 -29.68 -15.09
N ARG A 207 -6.10 -29.59 -16.38
CA ARG A 207 -4.74 -29.88 -16.91
C ARG A 207 -3.73 -28.82 -16.47
N ILE A 208 -4.13 -27.54 -16.46
CA ILE A 208 -3.28 -26.45 -15.92
C ILE A 208 -2.99 -26.68 -14.44
N LYS A 209 -4.01 -27.08 -13.65
CA LYS A 209 -3.82 -27.44 -12.23
C LYS A 209 -2.91 -28.66 -12.06
N ALA A 210 -3.02 -29.65 -12.92
CA ALA A 210 -2.16 -30.84 -12.90
C ALA A 210 -0.68 -30.54 -13.17
N LEU A 211 -0.37 -29.38 -13.84
CA LEU A 211 0.98 -28.89 -14.02
C LEU A 211 1.52 -28.08 -12.80
N GLY A 212 0.76 -28.02 -11.71
CA GLY A 212 1.17 -27.35 -10.47
C GLY A 212 0.78 -25.87 -10.38
N TYR A 213 0.00 -25.36 -11.32
CA TYR A 213 -0.55 -23.99 -11.26
C TYR A 213 -1.94 -24.00 -10.60
N ASP A 214 -2.30 -22.90 -9.93
CA ASP A 214 -3.69 -22.66 -9.51
C ASP A 214 -4.40 -21.74 -10.51
N VAL A 215 -5.72 -21.91 -10.69
CA VAL A 215 -6.53 -21.15 -11.64
C VAL A 215 -7.67 -20.47 -10.90
N LYS A 216 -7.70 -19.14 -10.92
CA LYS A 216 -8.77 -18.32 -10.36
C LYS A 216 -9.64 -17.75 -11.47
N VAL A 217 -10.89 -18.16 -11.49
CA VAL A 217 -11.90 -17.71 -12.45
C VAL A 217 -12.55 -16.41 -11.95
N GLN A 218 -12.70 -15.44 -12.86
CA GLN A 218 -13.43 -14.20 -12.59
C GLN A 218 -14.84 -14.35 -13.15
N LYS A 219 -15.84 -14.24 -12.27
CA LYS A 219 -17.27 -14.31 -12.61
C LYS A 219 -17.95 -12.99 -12.26
N ASP A 220 -19.01 -12.64 -13.02
CA ASP A 220 -19.88 -11.53 -12.67
C ASP A 220 -20.92 -11.93 -11.60
N LYS A 221 -21.87 -11.00 -11.36
CA LYS A 221 -22.96 -11.21 -10.40
C LYS A 221 -23.92 -12.32 -10.81
N ASP A 222 -23.99 -12.61 -12.11
CA ASP A 222 -24.85 -13.64 -12.72
C ASP A 222 -24.13 -14.97 -12.86
N GLY A 223 -22.89 -15.08 -12.36
CA GLY A 223 -22.08 -16.28 -12.43
C GLY A 223 -21.38 -16.52 -13.76
N VAL A 224 -21.50 -15.59 -14.72
CA VAL A 224 -20.88 -15.68 -16.04
C VAL A 224 -19.40 -15.42 -15.95
N MET A 225 -18.60 -16.27 -16.58
CA MET A 225 -17.15 -16.20 -16.56
C MET A 225 -16.65 -15.12 -17.53
N HIS A 226 -15.89 -14.14 -17.02
CA HIS A 226 -15.31 -13.04 -17.81
C HIS A 226 -13.83 -13.21 -18.10
N GLY A 227 -13.13 -13.94 -17.27
CA GLY A 227 -11.69 -14.09 -17.37
C GLY A 227 -11.13 -15.08 -16.35
N TYR A 228 -9.82 -15.29 -16.42
CA TYR A 228 -9.12 -16.11 -15.46
C TYR A 228 -7.70 -15.57 -15.22
N THR A 229 -7.14 -15.99 -14.10
CA THR A 229 -5.80 -15.68 -13.66
C THR A 229 -5.13 -16.98 -13.27
N ILE A 230 -3.94 -17.22 -13.77
CA ILE A 230 -3.10 -18.36 -13.38
C ILE A 230 -2.17 -17.91 -12.24
N MET A 231 -2.03 -18.76 -11.24
CA MET A 231 -1.16 -18.52 -10.09
C MET A 231 0.02 -19.49 -10.12
N LYS A 232 1.23 -18.96 -9.93
CA LYS A 232 2.45 -19.73 -9.68
C LYS A 232 2.98 -19.32 -8.31
N GLY A 233 2.79 -20.18 -7.32
CA GLY A 233 3.01 -19.80 -5.91
C GLY A 233 2.13 -18.61 -5.51
N ASN A 234 2.73 -17.53 -5.02
CA ASN A 234 2.04 -16.29 -4.63
C ASN A 234 1.82 -15.32 -5.80
N SER A 235 2.46 -15.53 -6.95
CA SER A 235 2.40 -14.65 -8.10
C SER A 235 1.17 -14.88 -8.95
N ARG A 236 0.65 -13.79 -9.56
CA ARG A 236 -0.62 -13.79 -10.30
C ARG A 236 -0.42 -13.33 -11.73
N TYR A 237 -0.81 -14.15 -12.70
CA TYR A 237 -0.66 -13.90 -14.13
C TYR A 237 -2.05 -13.86 -14.79
N LYS A 238 -2.53 -12.66 -15.13
CA LYS A 238 -3.82 -12.51 -15.81
C LYS A 238 -3.73 -13.11 -17.21
N SER A 239 -4.79 -13.78 -17.67
CA SER A 239 -4.85 -14.34 -19.03
C SER A 239 -4.60 -13.30 -20.14
N SER A 240 -4.76 -12.00 -19.86
CA SER A 240 -4.52 -10.91 -20.81
C SER A 240 -3.05 -10.61 -21.09
N ILE A 241 -2.13 -11.07 -20.25
CA ILE A 241 -0.67 -10.92 -20.45
C ILE A 241 -0.01 -12.20 -20.95
N LEU A 242 -0.77 -13.30 -20.98
CA LEU A 242 -0.30 -14.61 -21.47
C LEU A 242 -0.56 -14.72 -22.97
N GLY A 243 0.34 -15.42 -23.66
CA GLY A 243 0.23 -15.72 -25.08
C GLY A 243 0.53 -14.52 -26.00
N VAL A 244 0.35 -14.76 -27.29
CA VAL A 244 0.61 -13.76 -28.33
C VAL A 244 -0.70 -13.08 -28.72
N GLY A 245 -0.72 -11.74 -28.70
CA GLY A 245 -1.90 -10.99 -29.10
C GLY A 245 -3.14 -11.26 -28.26
N ARG A 246 -2.97 -11.63 -26.98
CA ARG A 246 -4.05 -11.95 -26.04
C ARG A 246 -4.87 -13.19 -26.43
N ASP A 247 -4.28 -14.13 -27.13
CA ASP A 247 -4.96 -15.33 -27.65
C ASP A 247 -5.31 -16.35 -26.53
N LEU A 248 -4.69 -16.24 -25.36
CA LEU A 248 -5.05 -17.00 -24.16
C LEU A 248 -6.13 -16.33 -23.29
N MET A 249 -6.69 -15.18 -23.69
CA MET A 249 -7.88 -14.66 -23.02
C MET A 249 -9.06 -15.62 -23.19
N LEU A 250 -9.92 -15.72 -22.16
CA LEU A 250 -11.06 -16.64 -22.14
C LEU A 250 -11.87 -16.63 -23.44
N LYS A 251 -12.21 -15.44 -23.98
CA LYS A 251 -12.96 -15.29 -25.22
C LYS A 251 -12.25 -15.81 -26.47
N ASN A 252 -10.92 -15.89 -26.45
CA ASN A 252 -10.08 -16.28 -27.56
C ASN A 252 -9.60 -17.73 -27.46
N LEU A 253 -9.69 -18.32 -26.25
CA LEU A 253 -9.08 -19.60 -25.91
C LEU A 253 -9.53 -20.76 -26.84
N ARG A 254 -10.84 -20.82 -27.15
CA ARG A 254 -11.37 -21.80 -28.12
C ARG A 254 -10.79 -21.59 -29.52
N GLY A 255 -10.65 -20.33 -29.94
CA GLY A 255 -10.05 -20.03 -31.25
C GLY A 255 -8.57 -20.42 -31.30
N THR A 256 -7.85 -20.27 -30.19
CA THR A 256 -6.46 -20.72 -30.06
C THR A 256 -6.35 -22.23 -30.10
N TRP A 257 -7.22 -22.94 -29.38
CA TRP A 257 -7.32 -24.40 -29.49
C TRP A 257 -7.56 -24.84 -30.93
N MET A 258 -8.48 -24.23 -31.66
CA MET A 258 -8.76 -24.52 -33.06
C MET A 258 -7.55 -24.35 -33.98
N LYS A 259 -6.65 -23.39 -33.69
CA LYS A 259 -5.41 -23.19 -34.47
C LYS A 259 -4.48 -24.39 -34.39
N PHE A 260 -4.39 -25.03 -33.22
CA PHE A 260 -3.57 -26.26 -33.03
C PHE A 260 -4.19 -27.51 -33.69
N HIS A 261 -5.52 -27.51 -33.90
CA HIS A 261 -6.25 -28.68 -34.41
C HIS A 261 -6.83 -28.47 -35.82
N LYS A 262 -6.36 -27.45 -36.54
CA LYS A 262 -6.73 -27.32 -37.97
C LYS A 262 -6.16 -28.48 -38.74
N PRO A 263 -7.02 -29.23 -39.52
CA PRO A 263 -6.49 -30.22 -40.45
C PRO A 263 -5.55 -29.53 -41.45
N THR A 264 -4.37 -30.06 -41.59
CA THR A 264 -3.41 -29.61 -42.60
C THR A 264 -4.08 -29.77 -43.96
N GLN A 265 -4.58 -28.68 -44.55
CA GLN A 265 -5.08 -28.72 -45.93
C GLN A 265 -3.88 -28.98 -46.83
N VAL A 266 -3.76 -30.21 -47.30
CA VAL A 266 -2.93 -30.54 -48.45
C VAL A 266 -3.48 -29.72 -49.60
N LYS A 267 -2.71 -28.77 -50.08
CA LYS A 267 -3.07 -27.99 -51.29
C LYS A 267 -3.12 -28.93 -52.45
N VAL A 268 -4.31 -29.43 -52.80
CA VAL A 268 -4.61 -30.01 -54.10
C VAL A 268 -4.76 -28.83 -55.05
N ASN A 269 -3.79 -28.63 -55.90
CA ASN A 269 -3.90 -27.68 -57.01
C ASN A 269 -4.94 -28.15 -57.99
N THR A 270 -6.12 -27.59 -57.94
CA THR A 270 -7.10 -27.68 -59.03
C THR A 270 -7.17 -26.32 -59.75
N PRO A 271 -7.20 -26.30 -61.10
CA PRO A 271 -7.16 -25.04 -61.85
C PRO A 271 -8.47 -24.28 -61.79
N SER A 272 -8.36 -22.99 -61.63
CA SER A 272 -9.38 -21.99 -61.60
C SER A 272 -10.16 -21.92 -62.90
N THR A 273 -11.47 -22.03 -62.82
CA THR A 273 -12.39 -21.41 -63.78
C THR A 273 -13.22 -20.35 -63.04
N GLY A 274 -13.01 -19.11 -63.43
CA GLY A 274 -13.70 -17.95 -62.86
C GLY A 274 -15.15 -17.85 -63.32
N VAL A 275 -15.99 -17.46 -62.38
CA VAL A 275 -17.24 -16.69 -62.67
C VAL A 275 -17.41 -15.69 -61.52
N GLY A 276 -17.46 -14.43 -61.90
CA GLY A 276 -17.74 -13.32 -60.99
C GLY A 276 -19.21 -13.20 -60.67
N MET A 277 -19.52 -12.80 -59.45
CA MET A 277 -20.79 -12.11 -59.14
C MET A 277 -20.68 -11.27 -57.86
N SER A 278 -20.83 -9.99 -58.10
CA SER A 278 -21.50 -8.89 -57.37
C SER A 278 -21.68 -8.91 -55.85
N LYS A 279 -21.22 -7.78 -55.27
CA LYS A 279 -21.56 -7.23 -53.95
C LYS A 279 -23.05 -7.03 -53.70
N PRO A 280 -23.53 -7.09 -52.50
CA PRO A 280 -24.63 -6.28 -52.02
C PRO A 280 -24.19 -5.22 -50.99
N ALA A 281 -24.92 -4.10 -51.07
CA ALA A 281 -24.72 -2.87 -50.32
C ALA A 281 -25.22 -2.89 -48.86
N PRO A 282 -24.89 -1.86 -48.07
CA PRO A 282 -25.12 -1.84 -46.62
C PRO A 282 -26.55 -1.40 -46.25
N LYS A 283 -27.04 -1.85 -45.11
CA LYS A 283 -28.28 -1.43 -44.48
C LYS A 283 -28.06 -0.63 -43.20
N PRO A 284 -29.07 0.16 -42.79
CA PRO A 284 -28.85 1.44 -42.16
C PRO A 284 -28.86 1.42 -40.63
N VAL A 285 -28.29 2.49 -40.07
CA VAL A 285 -28.25 2.91 -38.68
C VAL A 285 -29.67 3.17 -38.15
N ALA A 286 -30.01 2.61 -37.00
CA ALA A 286 -31.16 3.01 -36.20
C ALA A 286 -30.66 3.68 -34.91
N THR A 287 -30.94 4.98 -34.84
CA THR A 287 -30.86 5.82 -33.65
C THR A 287 -32.00 5.47 -32.70
N GLY A 288 -31.65 5.08 -31.47
CA GLY A 288 -32.61 4.90 -30.38
C GLY A 288 -32.19 5.77 -29.20
N GLN A 289 -32.88 6.90 -29.05
CA GLN A 289 -32.90 7.70 -27.83
C GLN A 289 -33.60 6.88 -26.73
N SER A 290 -33.00 6.80 -25.55
CA SER A 290 -33.71 6.33 -24.38
C SER A 290 -33.59 7.32 -23.23
N ALA A 291 -34.76 7.62 -22.70
CA ALA A 291 -35.06 8.65 -21.73
C ALA A 291 -34.47 8.37 -20.34
N ARG A 292 -34.12 9.47 -19.71
CA ARG A 292 -33.70 9.60 -18.33
C ARG A 292 -34.91 9.51 -17.40
N VAL A 293 -34.99 8.50 -16.57
CA VAL A 293 -35.94 8.47 -15.45
C VAL A 293 -35.17 8.83 -14.17
N GLN A 294 -35.55 9.97 -13.59
CA GLN A 294 -35.19 10.39 -12.25
C GLN A 294 -36.18 9.73 -11.28
N SER A 295 -35.71 9.02 -10.31
CA SER A 295 -36.49 8.67 -9.13
C SER A 295 -35.75 9.20 -7.89
N ALA A 296 -36.35 10.22 -7.31
CA ALA A 296 -36.04 10.73 -5.98
C ALA A 296 -36.67 9.80 -4.96
N SER A 297 -35.89 9.32 -4.01
CA SER A 297 -36.39 8.74 -2.77
C SER A 297 -35.82 9.51 -1.59
N ASN A 298 -36.67 10.34 -1.00
CA ASN A 298 -36.47 10.96 0.29
C ASN A 298 -36.52 9.89 1.39
N VAL A 299 -35.45 9.82 2.19
CA VAL A 299 -35.46 9.18 3.50
C VAL A 299 -35.09 10.26 4.52
N PRO A 300 -35.89 10.49 5.55
CA PRO A 300 -35.62 11.53 6.52
C PRO A 300 -34.50 11.09 7.46
N SER A 301 -33.46 11.89 7.54
CA SER A 301 -32.43 11.78 8.55
C SER A 301 -32.97 12.28 9.88
N SER A 302 -33.12 11.38 10.84
CA SER A 302 -33.32 11.74 12.24
C SER A 302 -32.01 12.32 12.81
N GLN A 303 -31.93 13.64 12.83
CA GLN A 303 -30.93 14.35 13.63
C GLN A 303 -31.36 14.30 15.10
N SER A 304 -30.64 13.52 15.90
CA SER A 304 -30.62 13.70 17.34
C SER A 304 -29.74 14.90 17.65
N SER A 305 -30.34 16.00 18.09
CA SER A 305 -29.67 17.16 18.64
C SER A 305 -29.07 16.81 20.01
N ALA A 306 -27.82 16.28 20.00
CA ALA A 306 -27.00 16.20 21.20
C ALA A 306 -26.28 17.52 21.41
N SER A 307 -26.36 18.08 22.61
CA SER A 307 -25.87 19.38 23.07
C SER A 307 -24.43 19.63 22.61
N THR A 308 -24.19 20.78 21.96
CA THR A 308 -22.95 21.24 21.36
C THR A 308 -21.96 21.84 22.37
N GLU A 309 -22.04 21.50 23.65
CA GLU A 309 -21.09 21.97 24.64
C GLU A 309 -19.74 21.24 24.47
N LYS A 310 -18.68 22.04 24.30
CA LYS A 310 -17.30 21.53 24.18
C LYS A 310 -16.54 21.83 25.47
N ARG A 311 -15.77 20.86 25.94
CA ARG A 311 -14.80 21.00 27.04
C ARG A 311 -13.40 20.95 26.51
N ALA A 312 -12.49 21.64 27.18
CA ALA A 312 -11.08 21.68 26.79
C ALA A 312 -10.23 20.82 27.71
N PHE A 313 -9.36 20.00 27.13
CA PHE A 313 -8.18 19.53 27.84
C PHE A 313 -7.11 20.61 27.78
N VAL A 314 -6.60 20.99 28.94
CA VAL A 314 -5.52 21.96 29.09
C VAL A 314 -4.23 21.18 29.18
N LEU A 315 -3.34 21.42 28.22
CA LEU A 315 -2.02 20.79 28.12
C LEU A 315 -0.97 21.87 28.18
N TRP A 316 0.18 21.60 28.78
CA TRP A 316 1.33 22.51 28.76
C TRP A 316 2.42 21.94 27.87
N ASP A 317 3.00 22.78 27.02
CA ASP A 317 4.18 22.44 26.26
C ASP A 317 5.44 22.43 27.17
N ASN A 318 6.58 22.01 26.63
CA ASN A 318 7.85 21.95 27.38
C ASN A 318 8.36 23.34 27.79
N ASN A 319 7.76 24.42 27.28
CA ASN A 319 8.06 25.82 27.61
C ASN A 319 7.06 26.41 28.62
N GLY A 320 6.14 25.60 29.14
CA GLY A 320 5.10 26.02 30.07
C GLY A 320 3.95 26.81 29.43
N LYS A 321 3.83 26.80 28.10
CA LYS A 321 2.73 27.43 27.39
C LYS A 321 1.50 26.54 27.39
N GLU A 322 0.38 27.13 27.78
CA GLU A 322 -0.92 26.47 27.83
C GLU A 322 -1.48 26.22 26.40
N GLU A 323 -1.82 24.98 26.07
CA GLU A 323 -2.50 24.60 24.85
C GLU A 323 -3.84 23.95 25.19
N LYS A 324 -4.94 24.42 24.55
CA LYS A 324 -6.29 23.94 24.79
C LYS A 324 -6.79 23.13 23.58
N THR A 325 -7.09 21.86 23.82
CA THR A 325 -7.73 20.99 22.83
C THR A 325 -9.20 20.80 23.18
N TYR A 326 -10.11 21.27 22.33
CA TYR A 326 -11.55 21.23 22.53
C TYR A 326 -12.15 19.93 21.95
N VAL A 327 -12.88 19.21 22.78
CA VAL A 327 -13.63 17.99 22.39
C VAL A 327 -15.07 18.09 22.90
N SER A 328 -15.99 17.27 22.38
CA SER A 328 -17.35 17.20 22.92
C SER A 328 -17.33 16.73 24.39
N ASN A 329 -18.34 17.10 25.17
CA ASN A 329 -18.45 16.67 26.56
C ASN A 329 -18.39 15.16 26.71
N LEU A 330 -19.06 14.43 25.82
CA LEU A 330 -19.05 12.97 25.79
C LEU A 330 -17.61 12.41 25.64
N ILE A 331 -16.87 12.89 24.67
CA ILE A 331 -15.48 12.45 24.40
C ILE A 331 -14.57 12.80 25.57
N TYR A 332 -14.73 13.99 26.15
CA TYR A 332 -13.97 14.42 27.32
C TYR A 332 -14.15 13.45 28.49
N ASP A 333 -15.41 13.07 28.79
CA ASP A 333 -15.75 12.16 29.89
C ASP A 333 -15.29 10.73 29.62
N VAL A 334 -15.41 10.26 28.38
CA VAL A 334 -14.93 8.93 27.97
C VAL A 334 -13.41 8.82 28.12
N ILE A 335 -12.65 9.80 27.64
CA ILE A 335 -11.19 9.80 27.80
C ILE A 335 -10.82 9.79 29.28
N ASN A 336 -11.37 10.69 30.09
CA ASN A 336 -11.06 10.76 31.51
C ASN A 336 -11.41 9.50 32.30
N LYS A 337 -12.54 8.86 31.97
CA LYS A 337 -13.01 7.64 32.65
C LYS A 337 -12.14 6.42 32.31
N ASN A 338 -11.53 6.37 31.12
CA ASN A 338 -10.82 5.20 30.65
C ASN A 338 -9.29 5.36 30.70
N ILE A 339 -8.77 6.49 31.22
CA ILE A 339 -7.33 6.65 31.47
C ILE A 339 -6.98 6.02 32.83
N GLU A 340 -6.07 5.08 32.78
CA GLU A 340 -5.43 4.46 33.95
C GLU A 340 -3.94 4.82 33.94
N PRO A 341 -3.51 5.88 34.64
CA PRO A 341 -2.11 6.27 34.70
C PRO A 341 -1.27 5.18 35.40
N TYR A 342 -0.01 5.09 35.09
CA TYR A 342 0.90 4.08 35.65
C TYR A 342 1.25 4.33 37.13
N ASP A 343 1.03 5.54 37.61
CA ASP A 343 1.06 5.93 39.02
C ASP A 343 0.02 7.04 39.25
N ASP A 344 -0.24 7.37 40.52
CA ASP A 344 -1.25 8.34 40.92
C ASP A 344 -0.75 9.80 40.86
N THR A 345 0.40 10.05 40.20
CA THR A 345 0.91 11.41 40.08
C THR A 345 0.14 12.23 39.04
N PRO A 346 -0.05 13.56 39.28
CA PRO A 346 -0.68 14.44 38.30
C PRO A 346 0.05 14.44 36.95
N GLU A 347 1.38 14.32 36.94
CA GLU A 347 2.23 14.27 35.75
C GLU A 347 1.94 13.02 34.92
N ALA A 348 1.83 11.84 35.54
CA ALA A 348 1.50 10.60 34.87
C ALA A 348 0.15 10.67 34.18
N ARG A 349 -0.84 11.26 34.89
CA ARG A 349 -2.19 11.47 34.35
C ARG A 349 -2.20 12.42 33.15
N VAL A 350 -1.49 13.56 33.25
CA VAL A 350 -1.35 14.54 32.17
C VAL A 350 -0.68 13.92 30.94
N ASN A 351 0.35 13.10 31.14
CA ASN A 351 1.01 12.40 30.05
C ASN A 351 0.10 11.43 29.34
N CYS A 352 -0.66 10.62 30.09
CA CYS A 352 -1.67 9.71 29.52
C CYS A 352 -2.75 10.48 28.72
N ILE A 353 -3.24 11.59 29.24
CA ILE A 353 -4.21 12.46 28.56
C ILE A 353 -3.64 13.02 27.25
N LYS A 354 -2.40 13.55 27.27
CA LYS A 354 -1.72 14.04 26.05
C LYS A 354 -1.66 12.96 24.97
N VAL A 355 -1.22 11.78 25.31
CA VAL A 355 -1.13 10.64 24.38
C VAL A 355 -2.51 10.19 23.89
N ALA A 356 -3.53 10.16 24.78
CA ALA A 356 -4.89 9.79 24.42
C ALA A 356 -5.51 10.76 23.40
N ILE A 357 -5.32 12.06 23.58
CA ILE A 357 -5.83 13.09 22.67
C ILE A 357 -5.13 12.99 21.31
N LEU A 358 -3.82 12.80 21.28
CA LEU A 358 -3.06 12.62 20.03
C LEU A 358 -3.51 11.37 19.27
N LEU A 359 -3.73 10.26 19.97
CA LEU A 359 -4.26 9.04 19.37
C LEU A 359 -5.68 9.26 18.83
N PHE A 360 -6.54 9.93 19.62
CA PHE A 360 -7.91 10.22 19.22
C PHE A 360 -7.97 11.17 18.01
N ALA A 361 -7.20 12.25 17.98
CA ALA A 361 -7.09 13.17 16.85
C ALA A 361 -6.56 12.47 15.60
N GLY A 362 -5.52 11.63 15.72
CA GLY A 362 -5.01 10.84 14.63
C GLY A 362 -6.04 9.88 14.02
N TYR A 363 -6.97 9.38 14.80
CA TYR A 363 -8.11 8.59 14.32
C TYR A 363 -9.13 9.43 13.55
N VAL A 364 -9.37 10.68 13.94
CA VAL A 364 -10.31 11.58 13.25
C VAL A 364 -9.74 12.00 11.89
N ASP A 365 -8.46 12.37 11.82
CA ASP A 365 -7.80 12.72 10.55
C ASP A 365 -7.71 11.53 9.59
N GLY A 366 -7.45 10.33 10.11
CA GLY A 366 -7.49 9.10 9.34
C GLY A 366 -8.86 8.78 8.75
N ALA A 367 -9.93 9.08 9.48
CA ALA A 367 -11.31 8.81 9.06
C ALA A 367 -11.79 9.77 7.94
N THR A 368 -11.40 11.05 7.99
CA THR A 368 -11.74 12.03 6.96
C THR A 368 -11.01 11.80 5.65
N SER A 369 -9.75 11.36 5.69
CA SER A 369 -8.97 11.07 4.47
C SER A 369 -9.39 9.77 3.77
N ILE A 370 -9.98 8.80 4.48
CA ILE A 370 -10.49 7.55 3.88
C ILE A 370 -11.82 7.76 3.16
N ALA A 371 -12.65 8.69 3.60
CA ALA A 371 -13.93 9.01 2.95
C ALA A 371 -13.74 9.62 1.55
N GLU A 372 -12.63 10.31 1.29
CA GLU A 372 -12.31 10.92 -0.02
C GLU A 372 -11.58 9.96 -0.98
N SER A 373 -11.10 8.80 -0.52
CA SER A 373 -10.28 7.86 -1.30
C SER A 373 -10.99 6.57 -1.72
N CYS A 374 -12.32 6.44 -1.55
CA CYS A 374 -13.06 5.25 -1.98
C CYS A 374 -13.33 5.23 -3.49
N GLY A 375 -12.29 5.06 -4.26
CA GLY A 375 -12.30 4.70 -5.68
C GLY A 375 -11.22 3.67 -5.98
N GLY A 376 -11.53 2.37 -5.77
CA GLY A 376 -10.76 1.27 -6.35
C GLY A 376 -10.00 0.35 -5.41
N GLY A 377 -10.52 -0.86 -5.22
CA GLY A 377 -9.78 -2.08 -5.02
C GLY A 377 -9.29 -2.40 -3.60
N GLY A 378 -10.18 -2.92 -2.78
CA GLY A 378 -9.87 -3.45 -1.47
C GLY A 378 -9.07 -4.74 -1.49
N SER A 379 -8.16 -4.90 -0.53
CA SER A 379 -7.70 -6.20 -0.05
C SER A 379 -8.08 -6.32 1.43
N PRO A 380 -8.76 -7.37 1.88
CA PRO A 380 -9.08 -7.57 3.28
C PRO A 380 -7.90 -8.25 3.97
N GLY A 381 -7.18 -7.52 4.77
CA GLY A 381 -6.08 -8.09 5.54
C GLY A 381 -5.60 -7.17 6.65
N GLY A 382 -6.13 -7.36 7.86
CA GLY A 382 -5.52 -7.00 9.13
C GLY A 382 -5.37 -5.51 9.41
N GLY A 383 -6.32 -4.88 9.72
CA GLY A 383 -7.08 -4.02 10.49
C GLY A 383 -6.35 -3.04 11.39
N TRP A 384 -6.04 -1.85 10.92
CA TRP A 384 -6.23 -0.58 11.58
C TRP A 384 -7.07 0.33 10.67
N GLY A 385 -8.00 -0.30 9.98
CA GLY A 385 -9.12 0.36 9.35
C GLY A 385 -10.21 0.52 10.40
N ARG A 386 -10.87 1.67 10.40
CA ARG A 386 -12.15 1.92 11.00
C ARG A 386 -12.99 0.65 10.85
N ASP A 387 -13.32 0.00 11.96
CA ASP A 387 -14.48 -0.87 11.99
C ASP A 387 -15.64 0.02 11.54
N LYS A 388 -16.33 -0.32 10.46
CA LYS A 388 -17.35 0.56 9.87
C LYS A 388 -18.46 0.89 10.87
N ASP A 389 -18.54 0.12 11.97
CA ASP A 389 -19.54 0.20 13.01
C ASP A 389 -19.01 0.82 14.33
N GLU A 390 -17.72 1.26 14.38
CA GLU A 390 -17.16 1.86 15.60
C GLU A 390 -17.56 3.33 15.71
N ASP A 391 -18.31 3.66 16.73
CA ASP A 391 -18.71 5.02 17.05
C ASP A 391 -17.52 5.85 17.65
N GLU A 392 -17.74 7.16 17.78
CA GLU A 392 -16.71 8.09 18.26
C GLU A 392 -16.35 7.83 19.73
N GLU A 393 -17.30 7.34 20.52
CA GLU A 393 -17.12 6.99 21.94
C GLU A 393 -16.20 5.77 22.09
N ALA A 394 -16.42 4.73 21.31
CA ALA A 394 -15.59 3.52 21.31
C ALA A 394 -14.13 3.85 20.93
N ARG A 395 -13.95 4.76 19.96
CA ARG A 395 -12.62 5.27 19.59
C ARG A 395 -11.94 6.03 20.72
N ALA A 396 -12.65 6.91 21.39
CA ALA A 396 -12.14 7.67 22.53
C ALA A 396 -11.72 6.74 23.67
N ARG A 397 -12.53 5.73 23.98
CA ARG A 397 -12.25 4.69 24.98
C ARG A 397 -10.99 3.91 24.62
N ARG A 398 -10.85 3.48 23.38
CA ARG A 398 -9.67 2.75 22.90
C ARG A 398 -8.42 3.63 22.94
N ALA A 399 -8.51 4.91 22.56
CA ALA A 399 -7.41 5.85 22.64
C ALA A 399 -6.93 6.03 24.08
N ALA A 400 -7.83 6.17 25.06
CA ALA A 400 -7.51 6.30 26.48
C ALA A 400 -6.83 5.04 27.03
N GLN A 401 -7.36 3.87 26.76
CA GLN A 401 -6.78 2.58 27.20
C GLN A 401 -5.38 2.37 26.62
N LYS A 402 -5.21 2.69 25.33
CA LYS A 402 -3.91 2.56 24.67
C LYS A 402 -2.90 3.56 25.23
N ALA A 403 -3.30 4.81 25.50
CA ALA A 403 -2.47 5.82 26.15
C ALA A 403 -1.97 5.35 27.53
N SER A 404 -2.88 4.79 28.34
CA SER A 404 -2.54 4.23 29.66
C SER A 404 -1.48 3.13 29.57
N TRP A 405 -1.58 2.27 28.55
CA TRP A 405 -0.57 1.23 28.31
C TRP A 405 0.77 1.79 27.82
N LEU A 406 0.75 2.76 26.91
CA LEU A 406 1.96 3.36 26.31
C LEU A 406 2.75 4.23 27.30
N CYS A 407 2.07 4.85 28.26
CA CYS A 407 2.72 5.69 29.28
C CYS A 407 3.31 4.87 30.45
N LYS A 408 3.12 3.55 30.49
CA LYS A 408 3.75 2.71 31.53
C LYS A 408 5.26 2.70 31.34
N PRO A 409 6.07 2.97 32.37
CA PRO A 409 7.52 2.86 32.27
C PRO A 409 7.88 1.41 31.93
N MET A 410 8.76 1.20 30.96
CA MET A 410 9.25 -0.13 30.63
C MET A 410 10.00 -0.69 31.83
N GLY A 411 9.43 -1.72 32.47
CA GLY A 411 9.99 -2.38 33.60
C GLY A 411 11.40 -2.90 33.31
N ARG A 412 12.33 -2.63 34.21
CA ARG A 412 13.67 -3.21 34.20
C ARG A 412 13.56 -4.72 34.03
N THR A 413 14.22 -5.24 33.01
CA THR A 413 14.36 -6.68 32.78
C THR A 413 14.80 -7.41 34.07
N TYR A 414 13.94 -8.30 34.55
CA TYR A 414 14.31 -9.24 35.60
C TYR A 414 15.47 -10.09 35.07
N LYS A 415 16.67 -9.88 35.64
CA LYS A 415 17.73 -10.87 35.56
C LYS A 415 17.24 -12.11 36.33
N ARG A 416 16.91 -13.18 35.61
CA ARG A 416 16.80 -14.49 36.21
C ARG A 416 18.19 -14.88 36.76
N LYS A 417 18.22 -15.14 38.06
CA LYS A 417 19.33 -15.85 38.71
C LYS A 417 19.34 -17.31 38.24
#